data_6c9b8ba98d91196ae6bf179e3354dc3b
#
_entry.id   6c9b8ba98d91196ae6bf179e3354dc3b
#
_cell.length_a   1.000
_cell.length_b   1.000
_cell.length_c   1.000
_cell.angle_alpha   90.00
_cell.angle_beta   90.00
_cell.angle_gamma   90.00
#
_symmetry.space_group_name_H-M   'P 1'
#
loop_
_entity.id
_entity.type
_entity.pdbx_description
1 polymer ?
#
loop_
_entity_poly.entity_id
_entity_poly.type
_entity_poly.pdbx_seq_one_letter_code
_entity_poly.pdbx_strand_id
1 'polypeptide(L)'
;ILFSDKSARKFIQKEYPNEYVIAYDKCEHPAMKSDYFRLCYIYKCGGAYVDADEILIDMKFIEYFNNNNLKIQPLCFDLAKNEMVNFYDYIEDKSYPNKKIFYVNNNPIICPSKHMLIKLALEDATNNLINHKLSSKFDIQSTTRPGNLTANLVSYSMQLKNKIYDFEIIRNWDI
;
A
#
# COMPACT_ATOMS: atom_id res chain seq x y z
N ILE A 1 -2.13 1.67 -17.53
CA ILE A 1 -0.84 2.29 -17.96
C ILE A 1 0.29 1.50 -17.30
N LEU A 2 1.26 1.04 -18.08
CA LEU A 2 2.45 0.36 -17.59
C LEU A 2 3.60 1.37 -17.45
N PHE A 3 4.35 1.27 -16.36
CA PHE A 3 5.51 2.10 -16.09
C PHE A 3 6.79 1.27 -15.97
N SER A 4 7.87 1.77 -16.55
CA SER A 4 9.24 1.33 -16.26
C SER A 4 9.84 2.22 -15.16
N ASP A 5 10.94 1.79 -14.52
CA ASP A 5 11.67 2.62 -13.54
C ASP A 5 11.96 4.05 -14.08
N LYS A 6 12.36 4.12 -15.36
CA LYS A 6 12.65 5.41 -16.00
C LYS A 6 11.42 6.30 -16.14
N SER A 7 10.28 5.73 -16.53
CA SER A 7 9.03 6.50 -16.67
C SER A 7 8.42 6.85 -15.32
N ALA A 8 8.52 5.96 -14.33
CA ALA A 8 8.11 6.21 -12.95
C ALA A 8 8.92 7.37 -12.35
N ARG A 9 10.25 7.34 -12.47
CA ARG A 9 11.12 8.42 -12.01
C ARG A 9 10.81 9.77 -12.67
N LYS A 10 10.55 9.78 -13.99
CA LYS A 10 10.15 11.00 -14.72
C LYS A 10 8.81 11.53 -14.24
N PHE A 11 7.85 10.66 -13.95
CA PHE A 11 6.57 11.06 -13.38
C PHE A 11 6.77 11.75 -12.03
N ILE A 12 7.55 11.15 -11.11
CA ILE A 12 7.82 11.74 -9.81
C ILE A 12 8.51 13.10 -9.97
N GLN A 13 9.52 13.19 -10.83
CA GLN A 13 10.25 14.43 -11.09
C GLN A 13 9.35 15.57 -11.63
N LYS A 14 8.32 15.23 -12.39
CA LYS A 14 7.37 16.21 -12.93
C LYS A 14 6.34 16.67 -11.90
N GLU A 15 5.85 15.73 -11.07
CA GLU A 15 4.64 15.94 -10.28
C GLU A 15 4.92 16.24 -8.79
N TYR A 16 6.17 16.04 -8.33
CA TYR A 16 6.57 16.14 -6.92
C TYR A 16 7.82 16.99 -6.71
N PRO A 17 8.02 17.57 -5.52
CA PRO A 17 9.29 18.17 -5.10
C PRO A 17 10.46 17.18 -5.20
N ASN A 18 11.68 17.71 -5.32
CA ASN A 18 12.89 16.92 -5.54
C ASN A 18 13.17 15.87 -4.45
N GLU A 19 12.70 16.08 -3.24
CA GLU A 19 12.84 15.13 -2.13
C GLU A 19 12.21 13.77 -2.44
N TYR A 20 11.08 13.74 -3.17
CA TYR A 20 10.44 12.50 -3.60
C TYR A 20 11.27 11.75 -4.66
N VAL A 21 11.96 12.48 -5.51
CA VAL A 21 12.90 11.87 -6.48
C VAL A 21 14.08 11.25 -5.74
N ILE A 22 14.64 11.96 -4.75
CA ILE A 22 15.73 11.46 -3.91
C ILE A 22 15.29 10.19 -3.17
N ALA A 23 14.09 10.17 -2.59
CA ALA A 23 13.54 9.01 -1.92
C ALA A 23 13.38 7.81 -2.87
N TYR A 24 12.84 8.05 -4.08
CA TYR A 24 12.72 7.01 -5.10
C TYR A 24 14.10 6.43 -5.51
N ASP A 25 15.09 7.31 -5.69
CA ASP A 25 16.45 6.90 -6.08
C ASP A 25 17.15 6.10 -4.95
N LYS A 26 16.76 6.29 -3.69
CA LYS A 26 17.22 5.50 -2.54
C LYS A 26 16.55 4.13 -2.40
N CYS A 27 15.53 3.82 -3.18
CA CYS A 27 14.93 2.49 -3.21
C CYS A 27 15.92 1.50 -3.85
N GLU A 28 16.56 0.67 -3.04
CA GLU A 28 17.60 -0.27 -3.50
C GLU A 28 17.04 -1.50 -4.22
N HIS A 29 15.81 -1.90 -3.86
CA HIS A 29 15.17 -3.09 -4.42
C HIS A 29 14.03 -2.72 -5.38
N PRO A 30 13.86 -3.44 -6.53
CA PRO A 30 12.77 -3.17 -7.47
C PRO A 30 11.38 -3.11 -6.82
N ALA A 31 11.10 -4.01 -5.86
CA ALA A 31 9.83 -3.98 -5.12
C ALA A 31 9.64 -2.70 -4.33
N MET A 32 10.70 -2.14 -3.71
CA MET A 32 10.61 -0.84 -3.01
C MET A 32 10.27 0.29 -3.98
N LYS A 33 10.87 0.27 -5.18
CA LYS A 33 10.57 1.26 -6.22
C LYS A 33 9.13 1.18 -6.68
N SER A 34 8.62 -0.04 -6.90
CA SER A 34 7.23 -0.28 -7.27
C SER A 34 6.28 0.20 -6.16
N ASP A 35 6.54 -0.18 -4.92
CA ASP A 35 5.72 0.19 -3.77
C ASP A 35 5.71 1.71 -3.53
N TYR A 36 6.87 2.36 -3.62
CA TYR A 36 6.95 3.81 -3.48
C TYR A 36 6.28 4.56 -4.63
N PHE A 37 6.51 4.10 -5.86
CA PHE A 37 5.91 4.70 -7.05
C PHE A 37 4.37 4.57 -7.04
N ARG A 38 3.83 3.43 -6.60
CA ARG A 38 2.38 3.22 -6.49
C ARG A 38 1.74 4.25 -5.57
N LEU A 39 2.35 4.56 -4.42
CA LEU A 39 1.87 5.62 -3.53
C LEU A 39 1.90 7.00 -4.21
N CYS A 40 3.00 7.33 -4.92
CA CYS A 40 3.10 8.56 -5.68
C CYS A 40 2.00 8.67 -6.75
N TYR A 41 1.84 7.61 -7.54
CA TYR A 41 0.88 7.63 -8.65
C TYR A 41 -0.56 7.73 -8.15
N ILE A 42 -0.95 6.87 -7.24
CA ILE A 42 -2.32 6.82 -6.69
C ILE A 42 -2.66 8.10 -5.94
N TYR A 43 -1.73 8.65 -5.16
CA TYR A 43 -1.99 9.93 -4.51
C TYR A 43 -2.26 11.06 -5.50
N LYS A 44 -1.48 11.12 -6.57
CA LYS A 44 -1.61 12.22 -7.56
C LYS A 44 -2.81 12.05 -8.47
N CYS A 45 -3.01 10.85 -9.00
CA CYS A 45 -3.96 10.57 -10.08
C CYS A 45 -5.24 9.89 -9.60
N GLY A 46 -5.20 9.15 -8.49
CA GLY A 46 -6.27 8.23 -8.13
C GLY A 46 -6.37 7.06 -9.10
N GLY A 47 -7.52 6.38 -9.07
CA GLY A 47 -7.82 5.24 -9.94
C GLY A 47 -7.51 3.90 -9.29
N ALA A 48 -7.24 2.89 -10.08
CA ALA A 48 -6.86 1.55 -9.63
C ALA A 48 -5.38 1.29 -9.93
N TYR A 49 -4.68 0.77 -8.94
CA TYR A 49 -3.34 0.19 -9.10
C TYR A 49 -3.41 -1.32 -8.92
N VAL A 50 -2.80 -2.03 -9.85
CA VAL A 50 -2.58 -3.48 -9.79
C VAL A 50 -1.14 -3.77 -10.21
N ASP A 51 -0.54 -4.83 -9.68
CA ASP A 51 0.79 -5.27 -10.09
C ASP A 51 0.75 -5.81 -11.54
N ALA A 52 1.89 -5.77 -12.24
CA ALA A 52 1.95 -6.05 -13.67
C ALA A 52 1.75 -7.54 -14.02
N ASP A 53 1.82 -8.42 -13.02
CA ASP A 53 1.60 -9.87 -13.12
C ASP A 53 0.17 -10.30 -12.75
N GLU A 54 -0.69 -9.36 -12.38
CA GLU A 54 -2.11 -9.63 -12.12
C GLU A 54 -2.90 -9.82 -13.41
N ILE A 55 -3.86 -10.73 -13.37
CA ILE A 55 -4.77 -11.02 -14.49
C ILE A 55 -6.18 -10.60 -14.11
N LEU A 56 -6.79 -9.77 -14.93
CA LEU A 56 -8.20 -9.42 -14.77
C LEU A 56 -9.07 -10.63 -15.11
N ILE A 57 -9.77 -11.18 -14.11
CA ILE A 57 -10.62 -12.36 -14.27
C ILE A 57 -11.99 -11.96 -14.81
N ASP A 58 -12.59 -10.88 -14.26
CA ASP A 58 -13.86 -10.36 -14.74
C ASP A 58 -13.97 -8.85 -14.55
N MET A 59 -15.07 -8.26 -15.01
CA MET A 59 -15.30 -6.81 -14.93
C MET A 59 -15.98 -6.35 -13.64
N LYS A 60 -16.21 -7.22 -12.67
CA LYS A 60 -16.88 -6.84 -11.40
C LYS A 60 -16.06 -5.85 -10.57
N PHE A 61 -14.74 -5.81 -10.78
CA PHE A 61 -13.92 -4.79 -10.12
C PHE A 61 -14.40 -3.36 -10.38
N ILE A 62 -15.16 -3.10 -11.45
CA ILE A 62 -15.77 -1.80 -11.74
C ILE A 62 -16.77 -1.40 -10.63
N GLU A 63 -17.40 -2.36 -9.99
CA GLU A 63 -18.35 -2.11 -8.90
C GLU A 63 -17.67 -1.44 -7.69
N TYR A 64 -16.36 -1.62 -7.53
CA TYR A 64 -15.59 -0.97 -6.48
C TYR A 64 -15.37 0.54 -6.69
N PHE A 65 -15.70 1.06 -7.89
CA PHE A 65 -15.70 2.51 -8.16
C PHE A 65 -17.03 3.20 -7.81
N ASN A 66 -17.89 2.53 -7.05
CA ASN A 66 -19.25 3.00 -6.70
C ASN A 66 -19.27 4.22 -5.77
N ASN A 67 -18.18 4.55 -5.13
CA ASN A 67 -18.03 5.71 -4.24
C ASN A 67 -16.58 6.20 -4.23
N ASN A 68 -16.33 7.30 -3.50
CA ASN A 68 -15.00 7.91 -3.38
C ASN A 68 -14.18 7.38 -2.20
N ASN A 69 -14.47 6.18 -1.69
CA ASN A 69 -13.67 5.58 -0.64
C ASN A 69 -12.43 4.90 -1.20
N LEU A 70 -11.34 4.95 -0.44
CA LEU A 70 -10.19 4.08 -0.68
C LEU A 70 -10.60 2.61 -0.47
N LYS A 71 -10.24 1.73 -1.41
CA LYS A 71 -10.44 0.28 -1.30
C LYS A 71 -9.08 -0.41 -1.21
N ILE A 72 -8.94 -1.23 -0.20
CA ILE A 72 -7.78 -2.08 0.09
C ILE A 72 -8.26 -3.45 0.54
N GLN A 73 -7.38 -4.45 0.52
CA GLN A 73 -7.73 -5.79 0.99
C GLN A 73 -6.87 -6.21 2.19
N PRO A 74 -7.34 -7.17 3.02
CA PRO A 74 -6.53 -7.73 4.09
C PRO A 74 -5.43 -8.64 3.54
N LEU A 75 -4.30 -8.65 4.23
CA LEU A 75 -3.17 -9.54 3.99
C LEU A 75 -2.81 -10.20 5.31
N CYS A 76 -2.98 -11.52 5.40
CA CYS A 76 -2.76 -12.27 6.64
C CYS A 76 -1.64 -13.29 6.45
N PHE A 77 -0.74 -13.38 7.44
CA PHE A 77 0.40 -14.30 7.40
C PHE A 77 0.47 -15.10 8.71
N ASP A 78 0.61 -16.41 8.60
CA ASP A 78 0.82 -17.31 9.72
C ASP A 78 2.32 -17.59 9.89
N LEU A 79 2.90 -17.07 10.97
CA LEU A 79 4.32 -17.26 11.29
C LEU A 79 4.66 -18.70 11.66
N ALA A 80 3.72 -19.47 12.17
CA ALA A 80 3.96 -20.87 12.56
C ALA A 80 4.04 -21.78 11.35
N LYS A 81 3.21 -21.52 10.35
CA LYS A 81 3.16 -22.27 9.09
C LYS A 81 4.09 -21.67 8.02
N ASN A 82 4.52 -20.40 8.21
CA ASN A 82 5.32 -19.63 7.27
C ASN A 82 4.62 -19.46 5.90
N GLU A 83 3.31 -19.20 5.93
CA GLU A 83 2.50 -19.06 4.73
C GLU A 83 1.46 -17.92 4.85
N MET A 84 1.00 -17.46 3.68
CA MET A 84 -0.17 -16.58 3.58
C MET A 84 -1.42 -17.38 3.91
N VAL A 85 -2.31 -16.80 4.71
CA VAL A 85 -3.58 -17.42 5.08
C VAL A 85 -4.75 -16.54 4.66
N ASN A 86 -5.87 -17.18 4.37
CA ASN A 86 -7.11 -16.48 4.05
C ASN A 86 -7.57 -15.66 5.27
N PHE A 87 -8.21 -14.52 5.01
CA PHE A 87 -8.71 -13.63 6.04
C PHE A 87 -9.72 -14.33 6.99
N TYR A 88 -10.57 -15.19 6.46
CA TYR A 88 -11.54 -15.94 7.28
C TYR A 88 -10.85 -16.97 8.17
N ASP A 89 -9.90 -17.73 7.63
CA ASP A 89 -9.09 -18.67 8.39
C ASP A 89 -8.29 -17.95 9.48
N TYR A 90 -7.80 -16.73 9.17
CA TYR A 90 -7.12 -15.89 10.15
C TYR A 90 -8.01 -15.52 11.33
N ILE A 91 -9.29 -15.18 11.10
CA ILE A 91 -10.24 -14.78 12.15
C ILE A 91 -10.75 -15.98 12.94
N GLU A 92 -11.05 -17.10 12.27
CA GLU A 92 -11.65 -18.27 12.88
C GLU A 92 -10.67 -19.10 13.70
N ASP A 93 -9.42 -19.18 13.27
CA ASP A 93 -8.38 -19.90 13.97
C ASP A 93 -7.84 -19.13 15.18
N LYS A 94 -8.35 -19.48 16.36
CA LYS A 94 -7.96 -18.91 17.65
C LYS A 94 -6.76 -19.62 18.31
N SER A 95 -6.19 -20.65 17.66
CA SER A 95 -5.22 -21.55 18.29
C SER A 95 -3.87 -20.90 18.61
N TYR A 96 -3.44 -19.88 17.82
CA TYR A 96 -2.14 -19.22 18.05
C TYR A 96 -2.20 -17.73 17.69
N PRO A 97 -2.90 -16.87 18.49
CA PRO A 97 -3.10 -15.47 18.14
C PRO A 97 -1.78 -14.68 18.00
N ASN A 98 -0.72 -15.07 18.72
CA ASN A 98 0.56 -14.36 18.74
C ASN A 98 1.50 -14.77 17.58
N LYS A 99 1.08 -15.68 16.72
CA LYS A 99 1.86 -16.15 15.57
C LYS A 99 1.29 -15.72 14.22
N LYS A 100 0.31 -14.85 14.24
CA LYS A 100 -0.35 -14.36 13.03
C LYS A 100 -0.15 -12.86 12.90
N ILE A 101 0.15 -12.42 11.69
CA ILE A 101 0.33 -11.03 11.35
C ILE A 101 -0.78 -10.59 10.41
N PHE A 102 -1.41 -9.47 10.72
CA PHE A 102 -2.38 -8.82 9.87
C PHE A 102 -1.77 -7.55 9.28
N TYR A 103 -1.90 -7.41 7.98
CA TYR A 103 -1.62 -6.19 7.23
C TYR A 103 -2.83 -5.82 6.36
N VAL A 104 -2.88 -4.58 5.90
CA VAL A 104 -3.62 -4.27 4.68
C VAL A 104 -2.67 -4.36 3.51
N ASN A 105 -3.13 -5.02 2.44
CA ASN A 105 -2.34 -5.18 1.23
C ASN A 105 -2.22 -3.84 0.48
N ASN A 106 -1.09 -3.60 -0.12
CA ASN A 106 -0.86 -2.45 -0.98
C ASN A 106 -1.01 -2.78 -2.48
N ASN A 107 -1.55 -3.95 -2.80
CA ASN A 107 -1.94 -4.41 -4.13
C ASN A 107 -3.11 -5.41 -4.02
N PRO A 108 -4.24 -5.17 -4.71
CA PRO A 108 -4.58 -3.96 -5.46
C PRO A 108 -5.00 -2.78 -4.55
N ILE A 109 -5.04 -1.57 -5.11
CA ILE A 109 -5.58 -0.37 -4.46
C ILE A 109 -6.52 0.34 -5.43
N ILE A 110 -7.74 0.67 -5.00
CA ILE A 110 -8.59 1.65 -5.67
C ILE A 110 -8.73 2.86 -4.77
N CYS A 111 -8.46 4.05 -5.29
CA CYS A 111 -8.37 5.24 -4.46
C CYS A 111 -8.73 6.50 -5.23
N PRO A 112 -9.48 7.43 -4.65
CA PRO A 112 -9.60 8.78 -5.19
C PRO A 112 -8.26 9.51 -5.08
N SER A 113 -8.00 10.44 -6.00
CA SER A 113 -6.80 11.27 -5.92
C SER A 113 -6.76 12.07 -4.61
N LYS A 114 -5.56 12.32 -4.10
CA LYS A 114 -5.30 13.11 -2.88
C LYS A 114 -5.91 12.55 -1.59
N HIS A 115 -6.16 11.25 -1.53
CA HIS A 115 -6.67 10.59 -0.33
C HIS A 115 -5.67 10.74 0.84
N MET A 116 -6.18 11.10 2.02
CA MET A 116 -5.32 11.46 3.16
C MET A 116 -4.47 10.28 3.65
N LEU A 117 -5.01 9.06 3.72
CA LEU A 117 -4.23 7.89 4.12
C LEU A 117 -3.05 7.65 3.19
N ILE A 118 -3.25 7.76 1.87
CA ILE A 118 -2.16 7.58 0.89
C ILE A 118 -1.12 8.69 1.03
N LYS A 119 -1.55 9.91 1.33
CA LYS A 119 -0.64 11.03 1.65
C LYS A 119 0.25 10.69 2.84
N LEU A 120 -0.34 10.28 3.95
CA LEU A 120 0.40 9.94 5.16
C LEU A 120 1.41 8.81 4.92
N ALA A 121 0.98 7.74 4.25
CA ALA A 121 1.86 6.61 3.91
C ALA A 121 3.02 7.04 2.98
N LEU A 122 2.75 7.92 2.02
CA LEU A 122 3.76 8.44 1.10
C LEU A 122 4.76 9.37 1.81
N GLU A 123 4.29 10.29 2.66
CA GLU A 123 5.14 11.19 3.45
C GLU A 123 6.03 10.40 4.43
N ASP A 124 5.47 9.39 5.12
CA ASP A 124 6.22 8.52 6.01
C ASP A 124 7.27 7.70 5.26
N ALA A 125 6.92 7.08 4.13
CA ALA A 125 7.88 6.38 3.27
C ALA A 125 9.00 7.30 2.79
N THR A 126 8.66 8.54 2.36
CA THR A 126 9.63 9.53 1.91
C THR A 126 10.61 9.91 3.03
N ASN A 127 10.09 10.21 4.22
CA ASN A 127 10.91 10.55 5.38
C ASN A 127 11.83 9.40 5.79
N ASN A 128 11.30 8.17 5.84
CA ASN A 128 12.07 6.98 6.19
C ASN A 128 13.21 6.74 5.17
N LEU A 129 12.95 6.87 3.88
CA LEU A 129 13.95 6.72 2.83
C LEU A 129 15.03 7.81 2.89
N ILE A 130 14.64 9.08 3.09
CA ILE A 130 15.59 10.19 3.15
C ILE A 130 16.49 10.08 4.38
N ASN A 131 15.91 9.78 5.55
CA ASN A 131 16.61 9.77 6.82
C ASN A 131 17.34 8.44 7.11
N HIS A 132 17.19 7.43 6.25
CA HIS A 132 17.86 6.15 6.45
C HIS A 132 19.37 6.30 6.43
N LYS A 133 20.02 5.75 7.47
CA LYS A 133 21.48 5.72 7.58
C LYS A 133 22.02 4.57 6.72
N LEU A 134 23.01 4.85 5.86
CA LEU A 134 23.65 3.88 4.96
C LEU A 134 24.24 2.63 5.65
N SER A 135 24.39 2.66 6.98
CA SER A 135 24.96 1.56 7.79
C SER A 135 23.97 0.50 8.26
N SER A 136 22.67 0.69 8.03
CA SER A 136 21.62 -0.23 8.43
C SER A 136 20.86 -0.78 7.24
N LYS A 137 20.42 -2.05 7.30
CA LYS A 137 19.53 -2.61 6.28
C LYS A 137 18.16 -1.94 6.38
N PHE A 138 17.56 -1.63 5.23
CA PHE A 138 16.16 -1.21 5.20
C PHE A 138 15.24 -2.32 5.74
N ASP A 139 14.37 -1.95 6.67
CA ASP A 139 13.17 -2.73 6.88
C ASP A 139 12.17 -2.36 5.78
N ILE A 140 12.21 -3.14 4.71
CA ILE A 140 11.40 -2.90 3.51
C ILE A 140 9.91 -2.91 3.86
N GLN A 141 9.48 -3.79 4.79
CA GLN A 141 8.06 -3.92 5.16
C GLN A 141 7.50 -2.65 5.79
N SER A 142 8.23 -2.05 6.71
CA SER A 142 7.79 -0.83 7.38
C SER A 142 8.07 0.44 6.58
N THR A 143 8.97 0.38 5.58
CA THR A 143 9.36 1.57 4.83
C THR A 143 8.41 1.87 3.66
N THR A 144 8.15 0.91 2.78
CA THR A 144 7.38 1.14 1.55
C THR A 144 6.26 0.13 1.31
N ARG A 145 6.27 -1.02 2.02
CA ARG A 145 5.38 -2.17 1.84
C ARG A 145 4.09 -2.10 2.68
N PRO A 146 3.30 -3.19 2.71
CA PRO A 146 2.07 -3.29 3.50
C PRO A 146 2.18 -2.83 4.95
N GLY A 147 3.35 -2.99 5.58
CA GLY A 147 3.59 -2.52 6.95
C GLY A 147 3.46 -1.00 7.10
N ASN A 148 4.04 -0.24 6.17
CA ASN A 148 3.88 1.22 6.13
C ASN A 148 2.41 1.62 5.98
N LEU A 149 1.71 1.07 4.99
CA LEU A 149 0.31 1.38 4.75
C LEU A 149 -0.57 1.00 5.96
N THR A 150 -0.30 -0.15 6.59
CA THR A 150 -1.04 -0.63 7.76
C THR A 150 -0.84 0.29 8.97
N ALA A 151 0.38 0.69 9.28
CA ALA A 151 0.69 1.59 10.40
C ALA A 151 -0.01 2.94 10.22
N ASN A 152 0.04 3.48 9.01
CA ASN A 152 -0.63 4.74 8.67
C ASN A 152 -2.16 4.60 8.69
N LEU A 153 -2.74 3.45 8.29
CA LEU A 153 -4.16 3.18 8.39
C LEU A 153 -4.63 3.19 9.85
N VAL A 154 -3.89 2.53 10.75
CA VAL A 154 -4.21 2.51 12.19
C VAL A 154 -4.21 3.93 12.74
N SER A 155 -3.16 4.70 12.48
CA SER A 155 -3.04 6.08 12.93
C SER A 155 -4.14 6.98 12.37
N TYR A 156 -4.46 6.82 11.08
CA TYR A 156 -5.50 7.56 10.40
C TYR A 156 -6.89 7.22 10.95
N SER A 157 -7.21 5.95 11.14
CA SER A 157 -8.49 5.50 11.70
C SER A 157 -8.75 6.07 13.10
N MET A 158 -7.70 6.19 13.92
CA MET A 158 -7.79 6.81 15.24
C MET A 158 -8.13 8.31 15.17
N GLN A 159 -7.68 9.01 14.13
CA GLN A 159 -7.99 10.43 13.91
C GLN A 159 -9.43 10.64 13.41
N LEU A 160 -10.01 9.62 12.77
CA LEU A 160 -11.39 9.64 12.28
C LEU A 160 -12.44 9.35 13.36
N LYS A 161 -12.06 9.23 14.65
CA LYS A 161 -13.00 8.98 15.76
C LYS A 161 -14.26 9.84 15.62
N ASN A 162 -15.41 9.17 15.52
CA ASN A 162 -16.74 9.78 15.31
C ASN A 162 -16.99 10.39 13.91
N LYS A 163 -16.14 10.13 12.92
CA LYS A 163 -16.35 10.51 11.52
C LYS A 163 -16.71 9.28 10.67
N ILE A 164 -17.29 9.53 9.51
CA ILE A 164 -17.52 8.50 8.50
C ILE A 164 -16.15 8.08 7.95
N TYR A 165 -15.90 6.76 7.89
CA TYR A 165 -14.69 6.24 7.27
C TYR A 165 -14.77 6.45 5.75
N ASP A 166 -13.67 6.94 5.18
CA ASP A 166 -13.48 7.14 3.75
C ASP A 166 -12.61 6.04 3.13
N PHE A 167 -12.55 4.89 3.79
CA PHE A 167 -11.89 3.68 3.31
C PHE A 167 -12.72 2.43 3.62
N GLU A 168 -12.52 1.39 2.81
CA GLU A 168 -13.14 0.08 2.93
C GLU A 168 -12.08 -1.01 2.81
N ILE A 169 -12.18 -2.04 3.65
CA ILE A 169 -11.37 -3.25 3.55
C ILE A 169 -12.20 -4.31 2.86
N ILE A 170 -11.89 -4.59 1.61
CA ILE A 170 -12.59 -5.56 0.78
C ILE A 170 -12.03 -6.95 1.06
N ARG A 171 -12.84 -7.82 1.64
CA ARG A 171 -12.39 -9.14 2.12
C ARG A 171 -12.18 -10.15 1.01
N ASN A 172 -13.00 -10.10 -0.02
CA ASN A 172 -12.95 -11.00 -1.18
C ASN A 172 -12.80 -10.12 -2.42
N TRP A 173 -11.58 -9.89 -2.79
CA TRP A 173 -11.27 -9.12 -3.98
C TRP A 173 -10.72 -10.07 -5.03
N ASP A 174 -11.62 -10.64 -5.80
CA ASP A 174 -11.27 -11.44 -6.97
C ASP A 174 -11.13 -10.47 -8.17
N ILE A 175 -9.90 -10.07 -8.45
CA ILE A 175 -9.55 -9.25 -9.62
C ILE A 175 -8.98 -10.15 -10.71
#